data_31921e560ff803068f6bc6013a0d44bb
#
_entry.id   31921e560ff803068f6bc6013a0d44bb
#
_cell.length_a   1.000
_cell.length_b   1.000
_cell.length_c   1.000
_cell.angle_alpha   90.00
_cell.angle_beta   90.00
_cell.angle_gamma   90.00
#
_symmetry.space_group_name_H-M   'P 1'
#
loop_
_entity.id
_entity.type
_entity.pdbx_description
1 polymer ?
#
loop_
_entity_poly.entity_id
_entity_poly.type
_entity_poly.pdbx_seq_one_letter_code
_entity_poly.pdbx_strand_id
1 'polypeptide(L)'
;LQLVSTALAVGSGVGVNTSMSRLYARGEIAKAKATAGTGMVLADLMWAIFAGVSALIMIPYIRAMANAPEAIEYAYQYGMVVCIGSLGTFLEGVWSKVHQSHGNMVVPMIAQLAGAGTNILLDWLFIFGVGALKPMGVLGAAIATITSQFLSAIIVCVKGIHKPPKFRNAVELTKNIYTLALPSIVMQMMYVVYIVVLNAILTKFCDEAVTVLGLYYKLQTFFFLPMFGRPTWMVPVIRY
;
A
#
# COMPACT_ATOMS: atom_id res chain seq x y z
N LEU A 1 -0.82 6.45 -9.52
CA LEU A 1 -1.53 5.18 -9.36
C LEU A 1 -1.05 4.42 -8.11
N GLN A 2 0.27 4.27 -7.89
CA GLN A 2 0.81 3.59 -6.70
C GLN A 2 0.33 4.20 -5.37
N LEU A 3 0.21 5.52 -5.26
CA LEU A 3 -0.36 6.19 -4.08
C LEU A 3 -1.82 5.78 -3.84
N VAL A 4 -2.59 5.55 -4.90
CA VAL A 4 -3.98 5.08 -4.81
C VAL A 4 -4.02 3.65 -4.26
N SER A 5 -3.17 2.74 -4.77
CA SER A 5 -3.10 1.36 -4.23
C SER A 5 -2.75 1.35 -2.74
N THR A 6 -1.77 2.15 -2.33
CA THR A 6 -1.38 2.29 -0.93
C THR A 6 -2.52 2.87 -0.07
N ALA A 7 -3.23 3.89 -0.57
CA ALA A 7 -4.37 4.48 0.12
C ALA A 7 -5.50 3.46 0.36
N LEU A 8 -5.81 2.65 -0.65
CA LEU A 8 -6.81 1.59 -0.56
C LEU A 8 -6.37 0.47 0.40
N ALA A 9 -5.13 0.01 0.29
CA ALA A 9 -4.57 -1.06 1.11
C ALA A 9 -4.52 -0.66 2.60
N VAL A 10 -3.92 0.51 2.90
CA VAL A 10 -3.79 1.02 4.27
C VAL A 10 -5.15 1.37 4.86
N GLY A 11 -6.02 2.04 4.09
CA GLY A 11 -7.35 2.43 4.55
C GLY A 11 -8.22 1.21 4.89
N SER A 12 -8.24 0.19 4.02
CA SER A 12 -8.94 -1.07 4.28
C SER A 12 -8.36 -1.80 5.50
N GLY A 13 -7.03 -1.83 5.62
CA GLY A 13 -6.34 -2.41 6.77
C GLY A 13 -6.69 -1.73 8.10
N VAL A 14 -6.88 -0.40 8.13
CA VAL A 14 -7.33 0.33 9.33
C VAL A 14 -8.72 -0.13 9.76
N GLY A 15 -9.62 -0.40 8.82
CA GLY A 15 -10.94 -0.96 9.12
C GLY A 15 -10.86 -2.34 9.79
N VAL A 16 -10.00 -3.22 9.25
CA VAL A 16 -9.74 -4.54 9.84
C VAL A 16 -9.15 -4.42 11.24
N ASN A 17 -8.11 -3.61 11.43
CA ASN A 17 -7.48 -3.36 12.74
C ASN A 17 -8.52 -2.88 13.76
N THR A 18 -9.29 -1.86 13.40
CA THR A 18 -10.30 -1.27 14.29
C THR A 18 -11.38 -2.27 14.70
N SER A 19 -11.88 -3.05 13.73
CA SER A 19 -12.88 -4.09 13.99
C SER A 19 -12.32 -5.19 14.89
N MET A 20 -11.11 -5.68 14.60
CA MET A 20 -10.46 -6.73 15.38
C MET A 20 -10.15 -6.28 16.81
N SER A 21 -9.57 -5.10 17.00
CA SER A 21 -9.25 -4.56 18.34
C SER A 21 -10.50 -4.46 19.22
N ARG A 22 -11.65 -4.03 18.64
CA ARG A 22 -12.94 -4.01 19.38
C ARG A 22 -13.42 -5.41 19.76
N LEU A 23 -13.24 -6.40 18.89
CA LEU A 23 -13.65 -7.78 19.16
C LEU A 23 -12.74 -8.44 20.20
N TYR A 24 -11.43 -8.17 20.17
CA TYR A 24 -10.51 -8.63 21.19
C TYR A 24 -10.83 -8.04 22.57
N ALA A 25 -11.13 -6.74 22.65
CA ALA A 25 -11.53 -6.09 23.88
C ALA A 25 -12.83 -6.66 24.48
N ARG A 26 -13.72 -7.23 23.64
CA ARG A 26 -14.94 -7.93 24.07
C ARG A 26 -14.74 -9.41 24.37
N GLY A 27 -13.53 -9.95 24.21
CA GLY A 27 -13.24 -11.38 24.36
C GLY A 27 -13.75 -12.27 23.22
N GLU A 28 -14.25 -11.70 22.12
CA GLU A 28 -14.83 -12.41 20.97
C GLU A 28 -13.73 -12.88 19.99
N ILE A 29 -12.77 -13.68 20.46
CA ILE A 29 -11.58 -14.10 19.70
C ILE A 29 -11.94 -14.82 18.39
N ALA A 30 -12.98 -15.65 18.38
CA ALA A 30 -13.40 -16.38 17.18
C ALA A 30 -13.87 -15.43 16.07
N LYS A 31 -14.64 -14.38 16.44
CA LYS A 31 -15.09 -13.36 15.48
C LYS A 31 -13.92 -12.48 15.02
N ALA A 32 -12.97 -12.17 15.89
CA ALA A 32 -11.77 -11.43 15.51
C ALA A 32 -10.95 -12.18 14.44
N LYS A 33 -10.71 -13.49 14.63
CA LYS A 33 -10.05 -14.34 13.63
C LYS A 33 -10.84 -14.42 12.32
N ALA A 34 -12.18 -14.51 12.38
CA ALA A 34 -13.04 -14.47 11.22
C ALA A 34 -12.96 -13.12 10.48
N THR A 35 -12.86 -12.02 11.21
CA THR A 35 -12.64 -10.68 10.65
C THR A 35 -11.30 -10.58 9.93
N ALA A 36 -10.22 -11.14 10.49
CA ALA A 36 -8.93 -11.21 9.81
C ALA A 36 -9.02 -11.97 8.48
N GLY A 37 -9.63 -13.17 8.49
CA GLY A 37 -9.82 -13.96 7.27
C GLY A 37 -10.68 -13.24 6.21
N THR A 38 -11.74 -12.52 6.63
CA THR A 38 -12.53 -11.67 5.73
C THR A 38 -11.70 -10.53 5.15
N GLY A 39 -10.87 -9.87 5.99
CA GLY A 39 -9.97 -8.80 5.55
C GLY A 39 -8.98 -9.24 4.47
N MET A 40 -8.49 -10.50 4.54
CA MET A 40 -7.62 -11.06 3.51
C MET A 40 -8.34 -11.20 2.16
N VAL A 41 -9.54 -11.79 2.16
CA VAL A 41 -10.35 -11.94 0.92
C VAL A 41 -10.69 -10.57 0.32
N LEU A 42 -10.96 -9.59 1.18
CA LEU A 42 -11.22 -8.21 0.73
C LEU A 42 -9.96 -7.55 0.15
N ALA A 43 -8.77 -7.83 0.68
CA ALA A 43 -7.51 -7.34 0.12
C ALA A 43 -7.28 -7.88 -1.29
N ASP A 44 -7.49 -9.19 -1.51
CA ASP A 44 -7.38 -9.83 -2.82
C ASP A 44 -8.40 -9.25 -3.81
N LEU A 45 -9.65 -9.06 -3.38
CA LEU A 45 -10.70 -8.49 -4.23
C LEU A 45 -10.40 -7.03 -4.60
N MET A 46 -9.97 -6.22 -3.63
CA MET A 46 -9.59 -4.83 -3.87
C MET A 46 -8.39 -4.72 -4.80
N TRP A 47 -7.39 -5.60 -4.64
CA TRP A 47 -6.28 -5.69 -5.58
C TRP A 47 -6.76 -6.05 -7.00
N ALA A 48 -7.63 -7.06 -7.16
CA ALA A 48 -8.12 -7.47 -8.47
C ALA A 48 -8.89 -6.33 -9.18
N ILE A 49 -9.75 -5.61 -8.45
CA ILE A 49 -10.45 -4.42 -8.95
C ILE A 49 -9.44 -3.33 -9.33
N PHE A 50 -8.50 -3.01 -8.44
CA PHE A 50 -7.49 -1.98 -8.69
C PHE A 50 -6.60 -2.33 -9.89
N ALA A 51 -6.11 -3.56 -9.99
CA ALA A 51 -5.29 -4.02 -11.10
C ALA A 51 -6.05 -3.97 -12.44
N GLY A 52 -7.31 -4.44 -12.46
CA GLY A 52 -8.17 -4.39 -13.64
C GLY A 52 -8.46 -2.96 -14.09
N VAL A 53 -8.86 -2.09 -13.18
CA VAL A 53 -9.11 -0.67 -13.49
C VAL A 53 -7.84 0.04 -13.94
N SER A 54 -6.71 -0.21 -13.26
CA SER A 54 -5.42 0.38 -13.62
C SER A 54 -4.97 -0.06 -15.01
N ALA A 55 -5.14 -1.33 -15.37
CA ALA A 55 -4.81 -1.83 -16.71
C ALA A 55 -5.63 -1.13 -17.80
N LEU A 56 -6.92 -0.89 -17.56
CA LEU A 56 -7.81 -0.23 -18.51
C LEU A 56 -7.49 1.26 -18.71
N ILE A 57 -7.18 1.98 -17.62
CA ILE A 57 -6.97 3.43 -17.67
C ILE A 57 -5.51 3.83 -17.86
N MET A 58 -4.56 2.88 -17.84
CA MET A 58 -3.12 3.16 -17.86
C MET A 58 -2.70 4.00 -19.06
N ILE A 59 -3.08 3.58 -20.28
CA ILE A 59 -2.69 4.28 -21.50
C ILE A 59 -3.26 5.70 -21.58
N PRO A 60 -4.60 5.92 -21.40
CA PRO A 60 -5.14 7.27 -21.44
C PRO A 60 -4.56 8.16 -20.33
N TYR A 61 -4.31 7.60 -19.13
CA TYR A 61 -3.70 8.34 -18.04
C TYR A 61 -2.28 8.81 -18.36
N ILE A 62 -1.43 7.92 -18.90
CA ILE A 62 -0.03 8.26 -19.23
C ILE A 62 0.02 9.30 -20.35
N ARG A 63 -0.80 9.15 -21.39
CA ARG A 63 -0.86 10.12 -22.50
C ARG A 63 -1.35 11.51 -22.05
N ALA A 64 -2.13 11.59 -21.00
CA ALA A 64 -2.53 12.87 -20.41
C ALA A 64 -1.43 13.53 -19.56
N MET A 65 -0.41 12.77 -19.14
CA MET A 65 0.65 13.24 -18.23
C MET A 65 2.01 13.41 -18.90
N ALA A 66 2.25 12.78 -20.05
CA ALA A 66 3.54 12.78 -20.74
C ALA A 66 3.34 13.00 -22.24
N ASN A 67 4.21 13.84 -22.85
CA ASN A 67 4.20 14.14 -24.28
C ASN A 67 5.32 13.42 -25.04
N ALA A 68 6.42 13.05 -24.38
CA ALA A 68 7.54 12.37 -25.03
C ALA A 68 7.24 10.88 -25.21
N PRO A 69 7.40 10.33 -26.44
CA PRO A 69 7.09 8.90 -26.71
C PRO A 69 7.88 7.92 -25.82
N GLU A 70 9.14 8.18 -25.60
CA GLU A 70 9.99 7.34 -24.72
C GLU A 70 9.52 7.36 -23.26
N ALA A 71 9.10 8.54 -22.76
CA ALA A 71 8.59 8.66 -21.41
C ALA A 71 7.26 7.90 -21.25
N ILE A 72 6.41 7.88 -22.29
CA ILE A 72 5.16 7.12 -22.32
C ILE A 72 5.44 5.62 -22.23
N GLU A 73 6.41 5.13 -22.99
CA GLU A 73 6.77 3.71 -22.99
C GLU A 73 7.34 3.25 -21.64
N TYR A 74 8.28 3.97 -21.06
CA TYR A 74 8.83 3.67 -19.74
C TYR A 74 7.79 3.76 -18.64
N ALA A 75 6.93 4.78 -18.68
CA ALA A 75 5.84 4.92 -17.71
C ALA A 75 4.81 3.78 -17.82
N TYR A 76 4.54 3.31 -19.04
CA TYR A 76 3.66 2.16 -19.27
C TYR A 76 4.25 0.86 -18.72
N GLN A 77 5.51 0.56 -19.06
CA GLN A 77 6.21 -0.63 -18.58
C GLN A 77 6.25 -0.65 -17.04
N TYR A 78 6.69 0.44 -16.43
CA TYR A 78 6.74 0.57 -14.96
C TYR A 78 5.36 0.46 -14.34
N GLY A 79 4.40 1.23 -14.87
CA GLY A 79 3.04 1.31 -14.32
C GLY A 79 2.30 -0.03 -14.38
N MET A 80 2.37 -0.75 -15.51
CA MET A 80 1.73 -2.05 -15.65
C MET A 80 2.30 -3.07 -14.67
N VAL A 81 3.63 -3.16 -14.60
CA VAL A 81 4.30 -4.10 -13.71
C VAL A 81 3.93 -3.81 -12.25
N VAL A 82 4.03 -2.54 -11.80
CA VAL A 82 3.76 -2.16 -10.42
C VAL A 82 2.27 -2.25 -10.07
N CYS A 83 1.35 -1.87 -10.95
CA CYS A 83 -0.09 -1.92 -10.66
C CYS A 83 -0.61 -3.37 -10.62
N ILE A 84 -0.19 -4.23 -11.53
CA ILE A 84 -0.56 -5.65 -11.51
C ILE A 84 0.12 -6.36 -10.34
N GLY A 85 1.41 -6.07 -10.13
CA GLY A 85 2.20 -6.67 -9.04
C GLY A 85 1.89 -6.12 -7.64
N SER A 86 0.99 -5.15 -7.50
CA SER A 86 0.65 -4.52 -6.21
C SER A 86 -0.05 -5.44 -5.20
N LEU A 87 -0.33 -6.71 -5.54
CA LEU A 87 -0.89 -7.69 -4.61
C LEU A 87 -0.12 -7.75 -3.28
N GLY A 88 1.22 -7.71 -3.36
CA GLY A 88 2.07 -7.66 -2.18
C GLY A 88 1.74 -6.49 -1.24
N THR A 89 1.48 -5.31 -1.80
CA THR A 89 1.09 -4.11 -1.03
C THR A 89 -0.26 -4.28 -0.34
N PHE A 90 -1.26 -4.85 -1.02
CA PHE A 90 -2.59 -5.08 -0.45
C PHE A 90 -2.55 -6.11 0.68
N LEU A 91 -1.84 -7.22 0.48
CA LEU A 91 -1.67 -8.26 1.48
C LEU A 91 -0.87 -7.75 2.69
N GLU A 92 0.27 -7.10 2.45
CA GLU A 92 1.09 -6.51 3.51
C GLU A 92 0.29 -5.48 4.32
N GLY A 93 -0.45 -4.58 3.65
CA GLY A 93 -1.26 -3.56 4.28
C GLY A 93 -2.30 -4.13 5.24
N VAL A 94 -3.02 -5.19 4.86
CA VAL A 94 -4.03 -5.82 5.72
C VAL A 94 -3.38 -6.67 6.81
N TRP A 95 -2.39 -7.52 6.50
CA TRP A 95 -1.77 -8.41 7.48
C TRP A 95 -0.95 -7.66 8.53
N SER A 96 -0.28 -6.59 8.16
CA SER A 96 0.36 -5.70 9.14
C SER A 96 -0.65 -5.15 10.14
N LYS A 97 -1.84 -4.80 9.68
CA LYS A 97 -2.92 -4.31 10.55
C LYS A 97 -3.54 -5.41 11.41
N VAL A 98 -3.59 -6.64 10.93
CA VAL A 98 -3.94 -7.82 11.74
C VAL A 98 -2.96 -8.00 12.90
N HIS A 99 -1.65 -7.94 12.67
CA HIS A 99 -0.65 -8.01 13.75
C HIS A 99 -0.79 -6.85 14.73
N GLN A 100 -0.97 -5.63 14.22
CA GLN A 100 -1.14 -4.43 15.04
C GLN A 100 -2.38 -4.50 15.94
N SER A 101 -3.45 -5.17 15.50
CA SER A 101 -4.69 -5.30 16.29
C SER A 101 -4.54 -6.07 17.60
N HIS A 102 -3.52 -6.93 17.72
CA HIS A 102 -3.17 -7.63 18.97
C HIS A 102 -1.93 -7.02 19.66
N GLY A 103 -1.53 -5.81 19.27
CA GLY A 103 -0.37 -5.14 19.88
C GLY A 103 0.99 -5.59 19.34
N ASN A 104 1.04 -6.52 18.38
CA ASN A 104 2.31 -6.96 17.79
C ASN A 104 2.76 -5.99 16.70
N MET A 105 3.65 -5.07 17.05
CA MET A 105 4.25 -4.09 16.13
C MET A 105 5.59 -4.56 15.54
N VAL A 106 6.20 -5.59 16.13
CA VAL A 106 7.55 -6.05 15.76
C VAL A 106 7.54 -6.72 14.39
N VAL A 107 6.55 -7.58 14.12
CA VAL A 107 6.44 -8.29 12.84
C VAL A 107 6.26 -7.32 11.66
N PRO A 108 5.31 -6.37 11.68
CA PRO A 108 5.21 -5.34 10.64
C PRO A 108 6.48 -4.49 10.49
N MET A 109 7.13 -4.14 11.59
CA MET A 109 8.38 -3.38 11.56
C MET A 109 9.49 -4.15 10.82
N ILE A 110 9.70 -5.42 11.15
CA ILE A 110 10.70 -6.26 10.49
C ILE A 110 10.37 -6.42 9.00
N ALA A 111 9.10 -6.63 8.66
CA ALA A 111 8.67 -6.74 7.26
C ALA A 111 8.96 -5.47 6.45
N GLN A 112 8.66 -4.31 7.01
CA GLN A 112 8.93 -3.01 6.37
C GLN A 112 10.43 -2.77 6.20
N LEU A 113 11.25 -3.05 7.22
CA LEU A 113 12.70 -2.90 7.15
C LEU A 113 13.31 -3.86 6.13
N ALA A 114 12.90 -5.14 6.15
CA ALA A 114 13.36 -6.14 5.20
C ALA A 114 12.94 -5.78 3.76
N GLY A 115 11.69 -5.35 3.55
CA GLY A 115 11.21 -4.89 2.26
C GLY A 115 11.99 -3.68 1.73
N ALA A 116 12.17 -2.66 2.56
CA ALA A 116 12.92 -1.46 2.17
C ALA A 116 14.40 -1.78 1.86
N GLY A 117 15.06 -2.59 2.70
CA GLY A 117 16.43 -3.01 2.46
C GLY A 117 16.57 -3.83 1.17
N THR A 118 15.66 -4.76 0.93
CA THR A 118 15.64 -5.56 -0.30
C THR A 118 15.37 -4.68 -1.53
N ASN A 119 14.46 -3.72 -1.44
CA ASN A 119 14.18 -2.80 -2.54
C ASN A 119 15.45 -2.01 -2.93
N ILE A 120 16.14 -1.42 -1.96
CA ILE A 120 17.39 -0.66 -2.21
C ILE A 120 18.45 -1.55 -2.88
N LEU A 121 18.63 -2.79 -2.39
CA LEU A 121 19.62 -3.72 -2.96
C LEU A 121 19.24 -4.16 -4.38
N LEU A 122 17.97 -4.49 -4.62
CA LEU A 122 17.50 -4.92 -5.93
C LEU A 122 17.44 -3.77 -6.93
N ASP A 123 17.11 -2.55 -6.51
CA ASP A 123 17.16 -1.36 -7.36
C ASP A 123 18.58 -1.15 -7.88
N TRP A 124 19.58 -1.20 -6.99
CA TRP A 124 20.98 -1.10 -7.41
C TRP A 124 21.39 -2.22 -8.37
N LEU A 125 20.98 -3.45 -8.10
CA LEU A 125 21.32 -4.63 -8.91
C LEU A 125 20.66 -4.60 -10.30
N PHE A 126 19.36 -4.26 -10.38
CA PHE A 126 18.59 -4.36 -11.61
C PHE A 126 18.65 -3.10 -12.48
N ILE A 127 18.77 -1.91 -11.87
CA ILE A 127 18.86 -0.66 -12.65
C ILE A 127 20.20 -0.58 -13.35
N PHE A 128 21.30 -0.81 -12.61
CA PHE A 128 22.66 -0.65 -13.14
C PHE A 128 23.22 -1.92 -13.80
N GLY A 129 22.68 -3.08 -13.44
CA GLY A 129 23.24 -4.36 -13.88
C GLY A 129 24.59 -4.65 -13.22
N VAL A 130 24.73 -5.77 -12.54
CA VAL A 130 25.97 -6.17 -11.89
C VAL A 130 26.37 -7.57 -12.33
N GLY A 131 27.59 -7.76 -12.77
CA GLY A 131 28.12 -9.05 -13.23
C GLY A 131 27.47 -9.52 -14.54
N ALA A 132 26.74 -10.63 -14.50
CA ALA A 132 26.10 -11.22 -15.68
C ALA A 132 24.72 -10.61 -16.01
N LEU A 133 24.17 -9.75 -15.15
CA LEU A 133 22.87 -9.12 -15.36
C LEU A 133 23.01 -7.87 -16.23
N LYS A 134 22.25 -7.80 -17.32
CA LYS A 134 22.16 -6.60 -18.15
C LYS A 134 21.36 -5.52 -17.41
N PRO A 135 21.73 -4.23 -17.56
CA PRO A 135 20.97 -3.12 -16.98
C PRO A 135 19.54 -3.13 -17.51
N MET A 136 18.56 -3.21 -16.61
CA MET A 136 17.14 -3.22 -16.94
C MET A 136 16.48 -1.83 -16.80
N GLY A 137 17.20 -0.85 -16.25
CA GLY A 137 16.71 0.51 -16.08
C GLY A 137 15.38 0.59 -15.33
N VAL A 138 14.39 1.24 -15.93
CA VAL A 138 13.08 1.49 -15.33
C VAL A 138 12.32 0.19 -15.02
N LEU A 139 12.40 -0.83 -15.90
CA LEU A 139 11.78 -2.12 -15.66
C LEU A 139 12.40 -2.84 -14.46
N GLY A 140 13.72 -2.71 -14.30
CA GLY A 140 14.43 -3.24 -13.13
C GLY A 140 13.91 -2.66 -11.82
N ALA A 141 13.70 -1.35 -11.76
CA ALA A 141 13.12 -0.68 -10.60
C ALA A 141 11.67 -1.18 -10.30
N ALA A 142 10.87 -1.42 -11.34
CA ALA A 142 9.53 -1.97 -11.15
C ALA A 142 9.56 -3.38 -10.53
N ILE A 143 10.43 -4.26 -11.04
CA ILE A 143 10.60 -5.63 -10.54
C ILE A 143 11.14 -5.62 -9.11
N ALA A 144 12.12 -4.77 -8.79
CA ALA A 144 12.65 -4.62 -7.44
C ALA A 144 11.56 -4.19 -6.44
N THR A 145 10.73 -3.23 -6.83
CA THR A 145 9.60 -2.75 -6.03
C THR A 145 8.61 -3.87 -5.72
N ILE A 146 8.19 -4.65 -6.73
CA ILE A 146 7.25 -5.76 -6.51
C ILE A 146 7.87 -6.85 -5.64
N THR A 147 9.11 -7.25 -5.93
CA THR A 147 9.80 -8.30 -5.18
C THR A 147 9.91 -7.94 -3.71
N SER A 148 10.25 -6.69 -3.41
CA SER A 148 10.33 -6.20 -2.02
C SER A 148 8.98 -6.18 -1.31
N GLN A 149 7.91 -5.81 -2.02
CA GLN A 149 6.54 -5.82 -1.47
C GLN A 149 6.06 -7.25 -1.18
N PHE A 150 6.35 -8.20 -2.07
CA PHE A 150 6.04 -9.62 -1.83
C PHE A 150 6.84 -10.17 -0.66
N LEU A 151 8.13 -9.82 -0.53
CA LEU A 151 8.92 -10.23 0.63
C LEU A 151 8.32 -9.71 1.94
N SER A 152 7.94 -8.42 1.99
CA SER A 152 7.24 -7.85 3.15
C SER A 152 5.93 -8.57 3.44
N ALA A 153 5.12 -8.85 2.42
CA ALA A 153 3.88 -9.60 2.55
C ALA A 153 4.11 -11.02 3.11
N ILE A 154 5.11 -11.73 2.62
CA ILE A 154 5.48 -13.08 3.10
C ILE A 154 5.86 -13.04 4.58
N ILE A 155 6.66 -12.07 5.01
CA ILE A 155 7.09 -11.95 6.42
C ILE A 155 5.89 -11.73 7.35
N VAL A 156 4.95 -10.83 6.98
CA VAL A 156 3.76 -10.61 7.81
C VAL A 156 2.76 -11.76 7.74
N CYS A 157 2.81 -12.56 6.67
CA CYS A 157 1.97 -13.74 6.47
C CYS A 157 2.26 -14.86 7.47
N VAL A 158 3.54 -15.07 7.84
CA VAL A 158 4.06 -16.27 8.54
C VAL A 158 3.30 -16.61 9.83
N LYS A 159 2.64 -15.68 10.49
CA LYS A 159 1.81 -15.91 11.68
C LYS A 159 0.42 -15.25 11.62
N GLY A 160 0.04 -14.72 10.46
CA GLY A 160 -1.17 -13.91 10.30
C GLY A 160 -2.31 -14.59 9.53
N ILE A 161 -2.08 -15.78 8.94
CA ILE A 161 -3.09 -16.44 8.11
C ILE A 161 -4.23 -16.98 8.95
N HIS A 162 -5.43 -16.44 8.71
CA HIS A 162 -6.67 -16.90 9.32
C HIS A 162 -7.65 -17.33 8.23
N LYS A 163 -8.32 -18.46 8.43
CA LYS A 163 -9.31 -18.96 7.48
C LYS A 163 -10.50 -18.02 7.41
N PRO A 164 -11.01 -17.69 6.20
CA PRO A 164 -12.22 -16.89 6.07
C PRO A 164 -13.42 -17.64 6.66
N PRO A 165 -14.41 -16.93 7.24
CA PRO A 165 -15.63 -17.53 7.77
C PRO A 165 -16.57 -17.99 6.64
N LYS A 166 -17.66 -18.72 7.00
CA LYS A 166 -18.72 -19.04 6.05
C LYS A 166 -19.31 -17.76 5.42
N PHE A 167 -19.67 -17.81 4.15
CA PHE A 167 -20.09 -16.67 3.31
C PHE A 167 -21.12 -15.73 3.98
N ARG A 168 -22.13 -16.29 4.64
CA ARG A 168 -23.18 -15.50 5.33
C ARG A 168 -22.62 -14.58 6.43
N ASN A 169 -21.64 -15.05 7.18
CA ASN A 169 -20.98 -14.25 8.23
C ASN A 169 -19.97 -13.26 7.64
N ALA A 170 -19.39 -13.58 6.49
CA ALA A 170 -18.44 -12.71 5.79
C ALA A 170 -19.11 -11.40 5.36
N VAL A 171 -20.35 -11.41 4.90
CA VAL A 171 -21.07 -10.20 4.46
C VAL A 171 -21.27 -9.20 5.60
N GLU A 172 -21.66 -9.67 6.78
CA GLU A 172 -21.83 -8.82 7.97
C GLU A 172 -20.48 -8.22 8.41
N LEU A 173 -19.44 -9.05 8.45
CA LEU A 173 -18.09 -8.61 8.80
C LEU A 173 -17.54 -7.60 7.79
N THR A 174 -17.79 -7.82 6.50
CA THR A 174 -17.41 -6.88 5.42
C THR A 174 -18.04 -5.52 5.64
N LYS A 175 -19.36 -5.47 5.92
CA LYS A 175 -20.06 -4.22 6.20
C LYS A 175 -19.42 -3.49 7.39
N ASN A 176 -19.15 -4.21 8.48
CA ASN A 176 -18.51 -3.63 9.66
C ASN A 176 -17.09 -3.10 9.36
N ILE A 177 -16.28 -3.87 8.61
CA ILE A 177 -14.94 -3.46 8.20
C ILE A 177 -15.01 -2.17 7.37
N TYR A 178 -15.84 -2.12 6.32
CA TYR A 178 -15.90 -0.94 5.45
C TYR A 178 -16.52 0.28 6.12
N THR A 179 -17.49 0.12 7.01
CA THR A 179 -18.01 1.25 7.80
C THR A 179 -16.90 1.92 8.61
N LEU A 180 -15.93 1.15 9.11
CA LEU A 180 -14.79 1.67 9.86
C LEU A 180 -13.61 2.07 8.97
N ALA A 181 -13.47 1.46 7.80
CA ALA A 181 -12.41 1.75 6.83
C ALA A 181 -12.68 3.02 6.04
N LEU A 182 -13.94 3.29 5.69
CA LEU A 182 -14.32 4.37 4.76
C LEU A 182 -13.76 5.73 5.14
N PRO A 183 -13.84 6.22 6.38
CA PRO A 183 -13.24 7.49 6.76
C PRO A 183 -11.72 7.54 6.53
N SER A 184 -11.03 6.43 6.80
CA SER A 184 -9.58 6.32 6.59
C SER A 184 -9.21 6.26 5.12
N ILE A 185 -9.99 5.55 4.29
CA ILE A 185 -9.81 5.51 2.85
C ILE A 185 -10.01 6.91 2.26
N VAL A 186 -11.09 7.60 2.64
CA VAL A 186 -11.38 8.96 2.16
C VAL A 186 -10.26 9.91 2.54
N MET A 187 -9.78 9.87 3.79
CA MET A 187 -8.67 10.71 4.25
C MET A 187 -7.39 10.47 3.42
N GLN A 188 -7.04 9.22 3.15
CA GLN A 188 -5.88 8.86 2.34
C GLN A 188 -6.06 9.28 0.86
N MET A 189 -7.26 9.13 0.31
CA MET A 189 -7.58 9.57 -1.05
C MET A 189 -7.53 11.09 -1.18
N MET A 190 -8.00 11.85 -0.19
CA MET A 190 -7.88 13.31 -0.18
C MET A 190 -6.42 13.77 -0.23
N TYR A 191 -5.52 13.05 0.44
CA TYR A 191 -4.08 13.32 0.32
C TYR A 191 -3.56 13.10 -1.11
N VAL A 192 -4.00 12.01 -1.76
CA VAL A 192 -3.62 11.75 -3.17
C VAL A 192 -4.16 12.84 -4.10
N VAL A 193 -5.43 13.23 -3.95
CA VAL A 193 -6.06 14.31 -4.73
C VAL A 193 -5.30 15.62 -4.53
N TYR A 194 -4.97 15.95 -3.28
CA TYR A 194 -4.19 17.15 -2.95
C TYR A 194 -2.86 17.18 -3.74
N ILE A 195 -2.09 16.09 -3.73
CA ILE A 195 -0.81 16.01 -4.47
C ILE A 195 -1.03 16.17 -5.96
N VAL A 196 -2.02 15.48 -6.54
CA VAL A 196 -2.30 15.54 -7.99
C VAL A 196 -2.73 16.94 -8.42
N VAL A 197 -3.65 17.55 -7.70
CA VAL A 197 -4.15 18.89 -8.00
C VAL A 197 -3.05 19.94 -7.87
N LEU A 198 -2.25 19.85 -6.81
CA LEU A 198 -1.15 20.80 -6.61
C LEU A 198 -0.07 20.68 -7.69
N ASN A 199 0.30 19.46 -8.09
CA ASN A 199 1.21 19.25 -9.21
C ASN A 199 0.61 19.80 -10.52
N ALA A 200 -0.66 19.54 -10.80
CA ALA A 200 -1.34 20.05 -12.02
C ALA A 200 -1.45 21.58 -12.07
N ILE A 201 -1.51 22.25 -10.92
CA ILE A 201 -1.48 23.71 -10.83
C ILE A 201 -0.05 24.21 -11.09
N LEU A 202 0.95 23.61 -10.46
CA LEU A 202 2.34 24.05 -10.55
C LEU A 202 2.95 23.86 -11.93
N THR A 203 2.60 22.79 -12.65
CA THR A 203 3.03 22.58 -14.05
C THR A 203 2.58 23.69 -14.99
N LYS A 204 1.54 24.47 -14.65
CA LYS A 204 1.11 25.63 -15.43
C LYS A 204 2.00 26.87 -15.25
N PHE A 205 2.81 26.89 -14.19
CA PHE A 205 3.70 28.03 -13.92
C PHE A 205 5.12 27.77 -14.41
N CYS A 206 5.75 26.68 -13.96
CA CYS A 206 7.07 26.25 -14.43
C CYS A 206 7.36 24.82 -13.94
N ASP A 207 8.16 24.08 -14.69
CA ASP A 207 8.55 22.70 -14.35
C ASP A 207 9.48 22.63 -13.12
N GLU A 208 10.27 23.67 -12.89
CA GLU A 208 11.12 23.78 -11.71
C GLU A 208 10.32 23.82 -10.42
N ALA A 209 9.14 24.44 -10.41
CA ALA A 209 8.27 24.49 -9.23
C ALA A 209 7.80 23.09 -8.80
N VAL A 210 7.54 22.19 -9.74
CA VAL A 210 7.18 20.79 -9.45
C VAL A 210 8.35 20.05 -8.81
N THR A 211 9.57 20.29 -9.29
CA THR A 211 10.79 19.71 -8.72
C THR A 211 11.04 20.19 -7.29
N VAL A 212 10.90 21.49 -7.05
CA VAL A 212 11.03 22.09 -5.70
C VAL A 212 9.97 21.53 -4.76
N LEU A 213 8.71 21.40 -5.21
CA LEU A 213 7.65 20.79 -4.41
C LEU A 213 7.97 19.33 -4.06
N GLY A 214 8.48 18.55 -5.02
CA GLY A 214 8.93 17.17 -4.78
C GLY A 214 10.02 17.07 -3.71
N LEU A 215 10.98 17.98 -3.73
CA LEU A 215 12.04 18.08 -2.72
C LEU A 215 11.46 18.47 -1.35
N TYR A 216 10.57 19.44 -1.32
CA TYR A 216 9.86 19.87 -0.11
C TYR A 216 9.10 18.70 0.55
N TYR A 217 8.35 17.91 -0.23
CA TYR A 217 7.65 16.74 0.29
C TYR A 217 8.58 15.67 0.86
N LYS A 218 9.74 15.45 0.23
CA LYS A 218 10.74 14.52 0.76
C LYS A 218 11.27 14.98 2.13
N LEU A 219 11.60 16.25 2.27
CA LEU A 219 12.03 16.84 3.54
C LEU A 219 10.92 16.80 4.58
N GLN A 220 9.71 17.21 4.21
CA GLN A 220 8.53 17.18 5.08
C GLN A 220 8.29 15.77 5.61
N THR A 221 8.29 14.76 4.73
CA THR A 221 8.09 13.36 5.13
C THR A 221 9.14 12.89 6.12
N PHE A 222 10.41 13.24 5.89
CA PHE A 222 11.50 12.88 6.80
C PHE A 222 11.29 13.41 8.23
N PHE A 223 10.89 14.68 8.37
CA PHE A 223 10.65 15.27 9.68
C PHE A 223 9.36 14.78 10.36
N PHE A 224 8.32 14.50 9.59
CA PHE A 224 7.02 14.06 10.13
C PHE A 224 6.91 12.53 10.32
N LEU A 225 7.82 11.73 9.73
CA LEU A 225 7.80 10.27 9.83
C LEU A 225 7.67 9.76 11.29
N PRO A 226 8.45 10.26 12.27
CA PRO A 226 8.32 9.83 13.66
C PRO A 226 6.95 10.19 14.29
N MET A 227 6.32 11.27 13.83
CA MET A 227 5.01 11.69 14.32
C MET A 227 3.88 10.78 13.79
N PHE A 228 3.98 10.28 12.57
CA PHE A 228 3.01 9.33 12.01
C PHE A 228 3.06 7.94 12.66
N GLY A 229 4.19 7.57 13.25
CA GLY A 229 4.32 6.31 13.99
C GLY A 229 3.51 6.27 15.29
N ARG A 230 3.37 7.39 16.00
CA ARG A 230 2.68 7.47 17.30
C ARG A 230 1.23 6.99 17.27
N PRO A 231 0.34 7.45 16.36
CA PRO A 231 -1.04 7.01 16.34
C PRO A 231 -1.19 5.51 16.08
N THR A 232 -0.26 4.92 15.34
CA THR A 232 -0.35 3.52 14.94
C THR A 232 -0.30 2.56 16.12
N TRP A 233 0.55 2.81 17.11
CA TRP A 233 0.64 1.96 18.29
C TRP A 233 -0.26 2.43 19.45
N MET A 234 -0.71 3.70 19.44
CA MET A 234 -1.69 4.18 20.43
C MET A 234 -3.09 3.56 20.23
N VAL A 235 -3.48 3.27 18.99
CA VAL A 235 -4.82 2.73 18.68
C VAL A 235 -5.13 1.43 19.44
N PRO A 236 -4.29 0.39 19.46
CA PRO A 236 -4.59 -0.79 20.27
C PRO A 236 -4.56 -0.49 21.77
N VAL A 237 -3.65 0.36 22.26
CA VAL A 237 -3.53 0.69 23.70
C VAL A 237 -4.76 1.43 24.24
N ILE A 238 -5.33 2.37 23.48
CA ILE A 238 -6.51 3.16 23.92
C ILE A 238 -7.80 2.31 23.87
N ARG A 239 -7.82 1.23 23.07
CA ARG A 239 -8.99 0.39 22.87
C ARG A 239 -9.03 -0.88 23.71
N TYR A 240 -7.95 -1.17 24.42
CA TYR A 240 -7.88 -2.15 25.50
C TYR A 240 -8.29 -1.50 26.84
#